data_4af934d1c1551f79fe3ea40de2845ff1
#
_entry.id   4af934d1c1551f79fe3ea40de2845ff1
#
_cell.length_a   1.000
_cell.length_b   1.000
_cell.length_c   1.000
_cell.angle_alpha   90.00
_cell.angle_beta   90.00
_cell.angle_gamma   90.00
#
_symmetry.space_group_name_H-M   'P 1'
#
loop_
_entity.id
_entity.type
_entity.pdbx_description
1 polymer ?
#
loop_
_entity_poly.entity_id
_entity_poly.type
_entity_poly.pdbx_seq_one_letter_code
_entity_poly.pdbx_strand_id
1 'polypeptide(L)'
;RMMAENLGEYYKTAFLTGKNKTGERIRAFNDLQSDTKELEILFAVDILNEGVDIPGVNMVLFLRPTESSTIFIQQLGRGLRKYPGKDYVTILDFIGNNYKRSVHIALALGSLSKNSILEKKLLKSMILNDFKPLGLDSYGVKISIDSLSKEEIVESIENENFNSLRYMKTDYLNFKNYLNSPSYPKHMDYLNSDYAPNLLKFMKIKIKGRKTESYYNFLRGIEEDNLPLFSSEQVNVVNYLSSLLPLVRRHEYVIVQRLLGRTLSKDEIHVALLEEIPDNRIEQTEHALRFLAENDVIAESHGMVKLNCDNEPEFKEFVADLLEYGITDFIARYRGENEDDFLMWQDYRQDQALLKILENPKHNQLGTYYKDGNMYVFAGLKKNRAEDDPLNYKDRFLSSDVFQWESIARISKTEEEKQKQAKQVFVFVRKVKEENGITLPFTYVGTGKLMNPRKGATTNGSILYDIHMNQGLPDYLMDDFKWIA
;
A
#
# COMPACT_ATOMS: atom_id res chain seq x y z
N ARG A 1 -27.33 27.45 -8.44
CA ARG A 1 -28.49 28.28 -8.44
C ARG A 1 -29.15 28.29 -9.83
N MET A 2 -28.48 28.74 -10.88
CA MET A 2 -29.00 28.77 -12.25
C MET A 2 -29.60 27.41 -12.71
N MET A 3 -28.95 26.28 -12.39
CA MET A 3 -29.47 24.95 -12.70
C MET A 3 -30.76 24.64 -11.93
N ALA A 4 -30.86 25.03 -10.67
CA ALA A 4 -32.08 24.85 -9.89
C ALA A 4 -33.23 25.69 -10.44
N GLU A 5 -32.95 26.93 -10.88
CA GLU A 5 -33.93 27.82 -11.53
C GLU A 5 -34.40 27.23 -12.87
N ASN A 6 -33.49 26.78 -13.72
CA ASN A 6 -33.82 26.23 -15.03
C ASN A 6 -34.61 24.92 -14.94
N LEU A 7 -34.24 24.01 -14.02
CA LEU A 7 -34.96 22.75 -13.81
C LEU A 7 -36.25 22.94 -12.98
N GLY A 8 -36.39 24.05 -12.27
CA GLY A 8 -37.57 24.38 -11.47
C GLY A 8 -38.85 24.55 -12.31
N GLU A 9 -38.73 24.69 -13.64
CA GLU A 9 -39.88 24.67 -14.57
C GLU A 9 -40.48 23.26 -14.71
N TYR A 10 -39.72 22.23 -14.48
CA TYR A 10 -40.12 20.82 -14.70
C TYR A 10 -40.19 19.99 -13.42
N TYR A 11 -39.38 20.35 -12.41
CA TYR A 11 -39.21 19.60 -11.17
C TYR A 11 -39.28 20.51 -9.95
N LYS A 12 -39.68 19.97 -8.82
CA LYS A 12 -39.58 20.66 -7.52
C LYS A 12 -38.14 20.70 -7.06
N THR A 13 -37.47 21.84 -7.20
CA THR A 13 -36.05 22.00 -6.95
C THR A 13 -35.77 22.91 -5.76
N ALA A 14 -34.69 22.66 -5.03
CA ALA A 14 -34.14 23.54 -4.03
C ALA A 14 -32.63 23.70 -4.22
N PHE A 15 -32.09 24.80 -3.68
CA PHE A 15 -30.68 25.11 -3.73
C PHE A 15 -30.17 25.47 -2.33
N LEU A 16 -29.13 24.78 -1.88
CA LEU A 16 -28.49 25.00 -0.60
C LEU A 16 -26.99 25.29 -0.74
N THR A 17 -26.51 26.18 0.13
CA THR A 17 -25.09 26.53 0.26
C THR A 17 -24.67 26.56 1.73
N GLY A 18 -23.38 26.74 1.99
CA GLY A 18 -22.86 26.99 3.33
C GLY A 18 -23.51 28.17 4.08
N LYS A 19 -24.16 29.10 3.37
CA LYS A 19 -24.83 30.28 3.96
C LYS A 19 -26.24 29.99 4.52
N ASN A 20 -26.85 28.86 4.15
CA ASN A 20 -28.17 28.46 4.64
C ASN A 20 -28.11 28.04 6.11
N LYS A 21 -29.11 28.46 6.91
CA LYS A 21 -29.23 28.07 8.31
C LYS A 21 -29.48 26.57 8.46
N THR A 22 -29.05 25.99 9.56
CA THR A 22 -29.22 24.55 9.84
C THR A 22 -30.67 24.08 9.72
N GLY A 23 -31.63 24.86 10.20
CA GLY A 23 -33.06 24.53 10.08
C GLY A 23 -33.58 24.48 8.64
N GLU A 24 -33.08 25.33 7.73
CA GLU A 24 -33.42 25.30 6.32
C GLU A 24 -32.86 24.04 5.64
N ARG A 25 -31.63 23.67 5.98
CA ARG A 25 -31.00 22.45 5.48
C ARG A 25 -31.77 21.21 5.89
N ILE A 26 -32.12 21.10 7.19
CA ILE A 26 -32.88 19.94 7.72
C ILE A 26 -34.24 19.84 7.03
N ARG A 27 -34.95 20.95 6.82
CA ARG A 27 -36.22 20.94 6.08
C ARG A 27 -36.04 20.40 4.67
N ALA A 28 -35.12 20.96 3.88
CA ALA A 28 -34.89 20.51 2.51
C ALA A 28 -34.50 19.02 2.45
N PHE A 29 -33.78 18.49 3.42
CA PHE A 29 -33.44 17.07 3.48
C PHE A 29 -34.65 16.19 3.80
N ASN A 30 -35.53 16.65 4.70
CA ASN A 30 -36.75 15.95 5.01
C ASN A 30 -37.73 15.97 3.81
N ASP A 31 -37.86 17.12 3.15
CA ASP A 31 -38.71 17.30 1.98
C ASP A 31 -38.22 16.39 0.80
N LEU A 32 -36.90 16.26 0.62
CA LEU A 32 -36.30 15.39 -0.41
C LEU A 32 -36.55 13.90 -0.15
N GLN A 33 -36.69 13.50 1.12
CA GLN A 33 -36.93 12.11 1.53
C GLN A 33 -38.42 11.83 1.75
N SER A 34 -39.29 12.82 1.57
CA SER A 34 -40.73 12.70 1.79
C SER A 34 -41.40 11.90 0.69
N ASP A 35 -42.30 11.00 1.06
CA ASP A 35 -43.17 10.23 0.13
C ASP A 35 -44.11 11.14 -0.66
N THR A 36 -44.38 12.35 -0.16
CA THR A 36 -45.25 13.37 -0.80
C THR A 36 -44.56 14.10 -1.97
N LYS A 37 -43.28 13.81 -2.22
CA LYS A 37 -42.45 14.46 -3.27
C LYS A 37 -42.53 15.99 -3.19
N GLU A 38 -42.36 16.53 -1.98
CA GLU A 38 -42.29 17.97 -1.74
C GLU A 38 -41.07 18.59 -2.43
N LEU A 39 -39.97 17.82 -2.53
CA LEU A 39 -38.76 18.17 -3.24
C LEU A 39 -38.27 16.96 -4.03
N GLU A 40 -37.95 17.17 -5.33
CA GLU A 40 -37.49 16.11 -6.22
C GLU A 40 -35.98 16.19 -6.47
N ILE A 41 -35.43 17.42 -6.55
CA ILE A 41 -33.99 17.64 -6.83
C ILE A 41 -33.44 18.70 -5.88
N LEU A 42 -32.40 18.33 -5.16
CA LEU A 42 -31.68 19.24 -4.29
C LEU A 42 -30.29 19.54 -4.87
N PHE A 43 -30.05 20.82 -5.18
CA PHE A 43 -28.72 21.33 -5.57
C PHE A 43 -27.98 21.78 -4.30
N ALA A 44 -26.81 21.19 -4.07
CA ALA A 44 -25.98 21.47 -2.90
C ALA A 44 -24.57 21.90 -3.30
N VAL A 45 -24.04 22.92 -2.66
CA VAL A 45 -22.65 23.38 -2.85
C VAL A 45 -21.93 23.34 -1.50
N ASP A 46 -20.92 22.47 -1.39
CA ASP A 46 -20.00 22.33 -0.26
C ASP A 46 -20.65 22.01 1.12
N ILE A 47 -21.95 21.72 1.15
CA ILE A 47 -22.69 21.41 2.39
C ILE A 47 -22.86 19.91 2.65
N LEU A 48 -22.60 19.07 1.66
CA LEU A 48 -22.66 17.61 1.80
C LEU A 48 -21.35 17.04 2.39
N ASN A 49 -20.38 17.89 2.71
CA ASN A 49 -19.10 17.49 3.28
C ASN A 49 -19.15 17.31 4.80
N GLU A 50 -20.15 17.88 5.50
CA GLU A 50 -20.24 17.87 6.97
C GLU A 50 -21.63 17.46 7.48
N GLY A 51 -21.66 16.43 8.33
CA GLY A 51 -22.78 16.14 9.25
C GLY A 51 -24.16 15.85 8.64
N VAL A 52 -24.30 15.78 7.32
CA VAL A 52 -25.59 15.58 6.65
C VAL A 52 -25.83 14.09 6.38
N ASP A 53 -26.96 13.59 6.82
CA ASP A 53 -27.44 12.22 6.55
C ASP A 53 -28.71 12.24 5.72
N ILE A 54 -28.64 11.73 4.48
CA ILE A 54 -29.77 11.66 3.58
C ILE A 54 -29.86 10.22 3.00
N PRO A 55 -30.22 9.22 3.82
CA PRO A 55 -30.19 7.84 3.39
C PRO A 55 -31.22 7.50 2.30
N GLY A 56 -32.33 8.25 2.19
CA GLY A 56 -33.38 8.06 1.20
C GLY A 56 -33.02 8.45 -0.24
N VAL A 57 -31.88 9.11 -0.47
CA VAL A 57 -31.46 9.51 -1.83
C VAL A 57 -31.13 8.29 -2.67
N ASN A 58 -31.75 8.19 -3.86
CA ASN A 58 -31.57 7.10 -4.81
C ASN A 58 -30.68 7.47 -6.03
N MET A 59 -30.37 8.76 -6.21
CA MET A 59 -29.48 9.24 -7.25
C MET A 59 -28.60 10.40 -6.75
N VAL A 60 -27.32 10.35 -7.07
CA VAL A 60 -26.35 11.42 -6.80
C VAL A 60 -25.65 11.83 -8.09
N LEU A 61 -25.65 13.12 -8.39
CA LEU A 61 -24.96 13.66 -9.55
C LEU A 61 -23.81 14.57 -9.09
N PHE A 62 -22.58 14.23 -9.48
CA PHE A 62 -21.41 15.06 -9.25
C PHE A 62 -21.19 15.99 -10.44
N LEU A 63 -21.66 17.23 -10.32
CA LEU A 63 -21.55 18.26 -11.36
C LEU A 63 -20.30 19.12 -11.22
N ARG A 64 -19.63 19.06 -10.09
CA ARG A 64 -18.40 19.79 -9.81
C ARG A 64 -17.25 18.82 -9.54
N PRO A 65 -16.09 19.00 -10.18
CA PRO A 65 -14.91 18.22 -9.90
C PRO A 65 -14.50 18.31 -8.42
N THR A 66 -14.21 17.18 -7.81
CA THR A 66 -13.59 17.06 -6.49
C THR A 66 -12.16 16.57 -6.69
N GLU A 67 -11.16 17.33 -6.26
CA GLU A 67 -9.75 16.98 -6.43
C GLU A 67 -9.24 16.03 -5.33
N SER A 68 -10.06 15.77 -4.30
CA SER A 68 -9.74 14.91 -3.18
C SER A 68 -10.47 13.57 -3.25
N SER A 69 -9.71 12.48 -3.27
CA SER A 69 -10.25 11.11 -3.16
C SER A 69 -11.05 10.93 -1.87
N THR A 70 -10.58 11.48 -0.76
CA THR A 70 -11.23 11.45 0.55
C THR A 70 -12.61 12.10 0.51
N ILE A 71 -12.71 13.33 -0.04
CA ILE A 71 -13.99 14.05 -0.17
C ILE A 71 -14.96 13.29 -1.08
N PHE A 72 -14.46 12.69 -2.17
CA PHE A 72 -15.28 11.87 -3.07
C PHE A 72 -15.90 10.69 -2.35
N ILE A 73 -15.09 9.90 -1.62
CA ILE A 73 -15.57 8.74 -0.85
C ILE A 73 -16.55 9.17 0.26
N GLN A 74 -16.32 10.28 0.93
CA GLN A 74 -17.25 10.83 1.92
C GLN A 74 -18.63 11.16 1.33
N GLN A 75 -18.63 11.87 0.20
CA GLN A 75 -19.86 12.23 -0.52
C GLN A 75 -20.60 10.99 -1.01
N LEU A 76 -19.85 10.01 -1.52
CA LEU A 76 -20.36 8.73 -1.99
C LEU A 76 -21.01 7.94 -0.83
N GLY A 77 -20.31 7.80 0.29
CA GLY A 77 -20.76 7.03 1.46
C GLY A 77 -22.07 7.54 2.07
N ARG A 78 -22.36 8.83 1.93
CA ARG A 78 -23.64 9.40 2.40
C ARG A 78 -24.85 8.92 1.59
N GLY A 79 -24.67 8.75 0.26
CA GLY A 79 -25.69 8.18 -0.63
C GLY A 79 -25.82 6.66 -0.51
N LEU A 80 -24.81 5.97 -0.02
CA LEU A 80 -24.78 4.49 0.05
C LEU A 80 -25.46 3.91 1.29
N ARG A 81 -25.99 4.71 2.20
CA ARG A 81 -26.67 4.23 3.40
C ARG A 81 -27.96 3.48 3.08
N LYS A 82 -28.23 2.42 3.84
CA LYS A 82 -29.45 1.62 3.70
C LYS A 82 -30.66 2.44 4.13
N TYR A 83 -31.73 2.34 3.35
CA TYR A 83 -33.02 2.98 3.64
C TYR A 83 -34.15 2.04 3.17
N PRO A 84 -35.30 1.94 3.90
CA PRO A 84 -36.42 1.14 3.50
C PRO A 84 -36.91 1.48 2.09
N GLY A 85 -37.07 0.47 1.22
CA GLY A 85 -37.51 0.66 -0.16
C GLY A 85 -36.43 1.14 -1.13
N LYS A 86 -35.16 1.19 -0.70
CA LYS A 86 -34.00 1.55 -1.54
C LYS A 86 -33.11 0.34 -1.74
N ASP A 87 -33.14 -0.22 -2.94
CA ASP A 87 -32.32 -1.38 -3.31
C ASP A 87 -30.91 -0.97 -3.77
N TYR A 88 -30.77 0.18 -4.41
CA TYR A 88 -29.50 0.73 -4.90
C TYR A 88 -29.51 2.24 -4.95
N VAL A 89 -28.34 2.84 -5.16
CA VAL A 89 -28.17 4.24 -5.50
C VAL A 89 -27.46 4.34 -6.84
N THR A 90 -27.96 5.19 -7.73
CA THR A 90 -27.28 5.53 -8.97
C THR A 90 -26.40 6.73 -8.78
N ILE A 91 -25.13 6.62 -9.16
CA ILE A 91 -24.16 7.69 -9.08
C ILE A 91 -23.70 8.05 -10.49
N LEU A 92 -23.90 9.31 -10.87
CA LEU A 92 -23.42 9.84 -12.12
C LEU A 92 -22.33 10.87 -11.84
N ASP A 93 -21.15 10.62 -12.36
CA ASP A 93 -20.03 11.54 -12.29
C ASP A 93 -19.68 12.09 -13.68
N PHE A 94 -19.84 13.39 -13.82
CA PHE A 94 -19.54 14.09 -15.09
C PHE A 94 -18.08 14.55 -15.06
N ILE A 95 -17.23 13.76 -15.68
CA ILE A 95 -15.79 13.98 -15.72
C ILE A 95 -15.44 15.29 -16.45
N GLY A 96 -16.20 15.62 -17.51
CA GLY A 96 -15.94 16.79 -18.36
C GLY A 96 -14.53 16.76 -18.93
N ASN A 97 -13.87 17.91 -19.01
CA ASN A 97 -12.49 18.03 -19.50
C ASN A 97 -11.44 17.88 -18.36
N ASN A 98 -11.83 17.42 -17.19
CA ASN A 98 -10.90 17.28 -16.05
C ASN A 98 -10.60 15.82 -15.74
N TYR A 99 -9.92 15.16 -16.65
CA TYR A 99 -9.51 13.76 -16.53
C TYR A 99 -8.57 13.47 -15.35
N LYS A 100 -7.83 14.48 -14.86
CA LYS A 100 -7.01 14.35 -13.64
C LYS A 100 -7.85 13.96 -12.43
N ARG A 101 -9.07 14.45 -12.34
CA ARG A 101 -10.01 14.09 -11.29
C ARG A 101 -10.37 12.62 -11.31
N SER A 102 -10.58 12.05 -12.48
CA SER A 102 -10.95 10.64 -12.63
C SER A 102 -9.85 9.71 -12.15
N VAL A 103 -8.60 10.16 -12.24
CA VAL A 103 -7.45 9.47 -11.63
C VAL A 103 -7.61 9.42 -10.11
N HIS A 104 -8.03 10.51 -9.47
CA HIS A 104 -8.26 10.54 -8.01
C HIS A 104 -9.43 9.65 -7.60
N ILE A 105 -10.50 9.59 -8.39
CA ILE A 105 -11.62 8.68 -8.17
C ILE A 105 -11.17 7.22 -8.30
N ALA A 106 -10.41 6.91 -9.34
CA ALA A 106 -9.87 5.58 -9.55
C ALA A 106 -8.91 5.17 -8.42
N LEU A 107 -8.09 6.10 -7.93
CA LEU A 107 -7.24 5.88 -6.75
C LEU A 107 -8.07 5.65 -5.50
N ALA A 108 -9.16 6.41 -5.29
CA ALA A 108 -10.06 6.23 -4.16
C ALA A 108 -10.73 4.86 -4.18
N LEU A 109 -11.27 4.45 -5.32
CA LEU A 109 -11.89 3.13 -5.49
C LEU A 109 -10.88 2.01 -5.35
N GLY A 110 -9.67 2.20 -5.85
CA GLY A 110 -8.59 1.23 -5.72
C GLY A 110 -8.01 1.14 -4.30
N SER A 111 -8.04 2.21 -3.51
CA SER A 111 -7.59 2.20 -2.10
C SER A 111 -8.55 1.43 -1.18
N LEU A 112 -9.77 1.15 -1.61
CA LEU A 112 -10.70 0.24 -0.93
C LEU A 112 -10.19 -1.21 -0.94
N SER A 113 -9.28 -1.56 -1.85
CA SER A 113 -8.51 -2.79 -1.81
C SER A 113 -7.31 -2.58 -0.86
N LYS A 114 -7.35 -3.17 0.32
CA LYS A 114 -6.37 -2.98 1.42
C LYS A 114 -4.92 -3.35 1.08
N ASN A 115 -4.58 -3.77 -0.14
CA ASN A 115 -3.38 -4.56 -0.41
C ASN A 115 -2.35 -3.97 -1.38
N SER A 116 -2.44 -2.73 -1.87
CA SER A 116 -1.39 -2.30 -2.80
C SER A 116 -1.10 -0.81 -2.80
N ILE A 117 0.19 -0.50 -2.89
CA ILE A 117 0.66 0.72 -3.57
C ILE A 117 0.13 0.58 -4.99
N LEU A 118 -0.93 1.31 -5.32
CA LEU A 118 -1.56 1.24 -6.64
C LEU A 118 -0.56 1.71 -7.70
N GLU A 119 0.02 0.75 -8.39
CA GLU A 119 0.84 1.03 -9.56
C GLU A 119 -0.04 1.58 -10.68
N LYS A 120 0.49 2.52 -11.45
CA LYS A 120 -0.20 3.12 -12.61
C LYS A 120 -0.85 2.06 -13.52
N LYS A 121 -0.22 0.90 -13.65
CA LYS A 121 -0.69 -0.20 -14.50
C LYS A 121 -1.93 -0.89 -13.95
N LEU A 122 -1.95 -1.17 -12.65
CA LEU A 122 -3.15 -1.72 -12.01
C LEU A 122 -4.32 -0.74 -12.13
N LEU A 123 -4.05 0.55 -11.91
CA LEU A 123 -5.05 1.60 -12.05
C LEU A 123 -5.59 1.67 -13.48
N LYS A 124 -4.73 1.57 -14.51
CA LYS A 124 -5.15 1.50 -15.91
C LYS A 124 -5.98 0.26 -16.21
N SER A 125 -5.53 -0.90 -15.73
CA SER A 125 -6.28 -2.15 -15.88
C SER A 125 -7.67 -2.04 -15.24
N MET A 126 -7.78 -1.44 -14.06
CA MET A 126 -9.05 -1.17 -13.40
C MET A 126 -9.96 -0.28 -14.25
N ILE A 127 -9.45 0.83 -14.77
CA ILE A 127 -10.23 1.76 -15.63
C ILE A 127 -10.70 1.05 -16.90
N LEU A 128 -9.79 0.38 -17.60
CA LEU A 128 -10.12 -0.30 -18.86
C LEU A 128 -11.16 -1.41 -18.68
N ASN A 129 -11.17 -2.07 -17.53
CA ASN A 129 -12.06 -3.17 -17.19
C ASN A 129 -13.23 -2.77 -16.28
N ASP A 130 -13.59 -1.48 -16.18
CA ASP A 130 -14.71 -0.99 -15.37
C ASP A 130 -14.62 -1.47 -13.90
N PHE A 131 -13.41 -1.50 -13.34
CA PHE A 131 -13.12 -1.98 -11.97
C PHE A 131 -13.49 -3.42 -11.66
N LYS A 132 -13.79 -4.24 -12.65
CA LYS A 132 -14.09 -5.68 -12.46
C LYS A 132 -13.03 -6.44 -11.66
N PRO A 133 -11.71 -6.18 -11.84
CA PRO A 133 -10.67 -6.85 -11.06
C PRO A 133 -10.80 -6.69 -9.55
N LEU A 134 -11.53 -5.68 -9.06
CA LEU A 134 -11.81 -5.51 -7.63
C LEU A 134 -12.89 -6.44 -7.09
N GLY A 135 -13.58 -7.21 -7.95
CA GLY A 135 -14.65 -8.11 -7.53
C GLY A 135 -15.87 -7.40 -6.93
N LEU A 136 -16.05 -6.11 -7.19
CA LEU A 136 -17.12 -5.28 -6.63
C LEU A 136 -18.51 -5.76 -7.02
N ASP A 137 -18.64 -6.44 -8.15
CA ASP A 137 -19.90 -7.04 -8.62
C ASP A 137 -20.48 -8.03 -7.60
N SER A 138 -19.62 -8.76 -6.87
CA SER A 138 -20.05 -9.68 -5.81
C SER A 138 -20.72 -8.98 -4.62
N TYR A 139 -20.47 -7.68 -4.46
CA TYR A 139 -21.09 -6.80 -3.46
C TYR A 139 -22.24 -5.98 -4.03
N GLY A 140 -22.67 -6.25 -5.28
CA GLY A 140 -23.74 -5.52 -5.94
C GLY A 140 -23.34 -4.14 -6.49
N VAL A 141 -22.05 -3.83 -6.55
CA VAL A 141 -21.53 -2.56 -7.10
C VAL A 141 -21.18 -2.74 -8.57
N LYS A 142 -21.85 -1.99 -9.46
CA LYS A 142 -21.54 -1.96 -10.88
C LYS A 142 -20.96 -0.60 -11.26
N ILE A 143 -19.80 -0.61 -11.91
CA ILE A 143 -19.13 0.59 -12.42
C ILE A 143 -19.06 0.47 -13.94
N SER A 144 -19.38 1.56 -14.65
CA SER A 144 -19.25 1.65 -16.09
C SER A 144 -18.65 2.99 -16.45
N ILE A 145 -17.64 3.00 -17.28
CA ILE A 145 -16.97 4.19 -17.79
C ILE A 145 -17.13 4.19 -19.31
N ASP A 146 -17.54 5.30 -19.89
CA ASP A 146 -17.63 5.39 -21.36
C ASP A 146 -16.24 5.28 -22.02
N SER A 147 -16.20 4.81 -23.27
CA SER A 147 -14.94 4.46 -23.95
C SER A 147 -14.02 5.67 -24.17
N LEU A 148 -14.59 6.83 -24.47
CA LEU A 148 -13.80 8.05 -24.67
C LEU A 148 -13.16 8.49 -23.35
N SER A 149 -13.94 8.51 -22.28
CA SER A 149 -13.43 8.81 -20.93
C SER A 149 -12.34 7.82 -20.48
N LYS A 150 -12.44 6.53 -20.82
CA LYS A 150 -11.39 5.55 -20.50
C LYS A 150 -10.04 5.94 -21.12
N GLU A 151 -10.01 6.27 -22.40
CA GLU A 151 -8.78 6.64 -23.10
C GLU A 151 -8.13 7.88 -22.46
N GLU A 152 -8.91 8.93 -22.24
CA GLU A 152 -8.44 10.19 -21.65
C GLU A 152 -7.97 10.03 -20.18
N ILE A 153 -8.65 9.18 -19.39
CA ILE A 153 -8.24 8.88 -18.03
C ILE A 153 -6.91 8.11 -18.04
N VAL A 154 -6.76 7.12 -18.92
CA VAL A 154 -5.53 6.34 -19.05
C VAL A 154 -4.35 7.23 -19.43
N GLU A 155 -4.54 8.16 -20.41
CA GLU A 155 -3.52 9.13 -20.77
C GLU A 155 -3.17 10.05 -19.59
N SER A 156 -4.16 10.52 -18.84
CA SER A 156 -3.94 11.33 -17.64
C SER A 156 -3.17 10.59 -16.57
N ILE A 157 -3.45 9.27 -16.36
CA ILE A 157 -2.68 8.42 -15.44
C ILE A 157 -1.22 8.31 -15.88
N GLU A 158 -0.96 8.21 -17.19
CA GLU A 158 0.41 8.12 -17.72
C GLU A 158 1.22 9.37 -17.42
N ASN A 159 0.59 10.52 -17.56
CA ASN A 159 1.23 11.83 -17.42
C ASN A 159 1.30 12.33 -15.96
N GLU A 160 0.53 11.74 -15.01
CA GLU A 160 0.50 12.20 -13.62
C GLU A 160 1.66 11.63 -12.80
N ASN A 161 2.25 12.49 -11.95
CA ASN A 161 3.27 12.08 -10.98
C ASN A 161 2.67 12.03 -9.56
N PHE A 162 2.13 10.86 -9.20
CA PHE A 162 1.55 10.61 -7.86
C PHE A 162 2.56 10.66 -6.72
N ASN A 163 3.86 10.66 -7.04
CA ASN A 163 4.95 10.76 -6.07
C ASN A 163 5.46 12.20 -5.91
N SER A 164 4.77 13.19 -6.50
CA SER A 164 5.16 14.58 -6.33
C SER A 164 4.85 15.07 -4.91
N LEU A 165 5.73 15.93 -4.36
CA LEU A 165 5.52 16.54 -3.04
C LEU A 165 4.20 17.30 -2.97
N ARG A 166 3.83 18.00 -4.05
CA ARG A 166 2.56 18.73 -4.13
C ARG A 166 1.37 17.80 -3.93
N TYR A 167 1.36 16.66 -4.62
CA TYR A 167 0.31 15.65 -4.51
C TYR A 167 0.23 15.09 -3.08
N MET A 168 1.39 14.68 -2.52
CA MET A 168 1.46 14.13 -1.16
C MET A 168 1.03 15.13 -0.10
N LYS A 169 1.44 16.40 -0.24
CA LYS A 169 1.02 17.46 0.69
C LYS A 169 -0.49 17.71 0.63
N THR A 170 -1.08 17.68 -0.56
CA THR A 170 -2.54 17.83 -0.73
C THR A 170 -3.28 16.69 -0.05
N ASP A 171 -2.88 15.44 -0.28
CA ASP A 171 -3.47 14.27 0.35
C ASP A 171 -3.38 14.30 1.88
N TYR A 172 -2.21 14.68 2.40
CA TYR A 172 -1.98 14.85 3.83
C TYR A 172 -2.92 15.91 4.43
N LEU A 173 -2.99 17.11 3.83
CA LEU A 173 -3.82 18.20 4.32
C LEU A 173 -5.31 17.86 4.26
N ASN A 174 -5.77 17.19 3.22
CA ASN A 174 -7.15 16.72 3.12
C ASN A 174 -7.48 15.75 4.25
N PHE A 175 -6.58 14.82 4.57
CA PHE A 175 -6.79 13.87 5.65
C PHE A 175 -6.74 14.54 7.03
N LYS A 176 -5.77 15.44 7.27
CA LYS A 176 -5.68 16.24 8.50
C LYS A 176 -6.96 17.05 8.74
N ASN A 177 -7.47 17.72 7.71
CA ASN A 177 -8.72 18.48 7.77
C ASN A 177 -9.94 17.58 8.04
N TYR A 178 -9.95 16.37 7.45
CA TYR A 178 -11.00 15.38 7.70
C TYR A 178 -11.07 14.97 9.18
N LEU A 179 -9.92 14.72 9.81
CA LEU A 179 -9.85 14.37 11.22
C LEU A 179 -10.25 15.54 12.13
N ASN A 180 -10.30 16.76 11.59
CA ASN A 180 -10.52 17.98 12.37
C ASN A 180 -9.57 18.09 13.58
N SER A 181 -8.33 17.61 13.41
CA SER A 181 -7.33 17.55 14.46
C SER A 181 -6.50 18.83 14.50
N PRO A 182 -6.25 19.40 15.68
CA PRO A 182 -5.37 20.57 15.83
C PRO A 182 -3.88 20.22 15.62
N SER A 183 -3.53 18.92 15.65
CA SER A 183 -2.19 18.41 15.46
C SER A 183 -2.07 17.60 14.17
N TYR A 184 -0.88 17.09 13.87
CA TYR A 184 -0.68 16.14 12.77
C TYR A 184 -1.43 14.82 13.04
N PRO A 185 -1.94 14.13 12.01
CA PRO A 185 -2.49 12.79 12.13
C PRO A 185 -1.44 11.81 12.69
N LYS A 186 -1.80 11.00 13.69
CA LYS A 186 -0.95 9.94 14.22
C LYS A 186 -0.93 8.74 13.27
N HIS A 187 0.03 7.83 13.44
CA HIS A 187 0.10 6.62 12.60
C HIS A 187 -1.19 5.79 12.70
N MET A 188 -1.72 5.63 13.92
CA MET A 188 -2.97 4.88 14.14
C MET A 188 -4.19 5.51 13.49
N ASP A 189 -4.22 6.82 13.26
CA ASP A 189 -5.31 7.48 12.54
C ASP A 189 -5.44 6.95 11.10
N TYR A 190 -4.30 6.55 10.49
CA TYR A 190 -4.28 5.97 9.14
C TYR A 190 -4.84 4.54 9.07
N LEU A 191 -4.87 3.80 10.17
CA LEU A 191 -5.54 2.49 10.25
C LEU A 191 -7.01 2.61 10.65
N ASN A 192 -7.32 3.57 11.51
CA ASN A 192 -8.65 3.72 12.11
C ASN A 192 -9.63 4.49 11.20
N SER A 193 -9.18 5.03 10.09
CA SER A 193 -10.01 5.78 9.15
C SER A 193 -10.08 5.09 7.78
N ASP A 194 -11.30 4.85 7.31
CA ASP A 194 -11.54 4.35 5.94
C ASP A 194 -11.18 5.40 4.86
N TYR A 195 -10.96 6.64 5.26
CA TYR A 195 -10.62 7.76 4.37
C TYR A 195 -9.13 8.11 4.37
N ALA A 196 -8.34 7.37 5.14
CA ALA A 196 -6.92 7.64 5.24
C ALA A 196 -6.18 7.31 3.94
N PRO A 197 -5.28 8.19 3.48
CA PRO A 197 -4.34 7.83 2.43
C PRO A 197 -3.37 6.74 2.93
N ASN A 198 -2.73 6.03 2.01
CA ASN A 198 -1.71 5.07 2.40
C ASN A 198 -0.51 5.79 3.05
N LEU A 199 -0.28 5.56 4.35
CA LEU A 199 0.79 6.16 5.13
C LEU A 199 2.18 5.94 4.52
N LEU A 200 2.42 4.73 3.96
CA LEU A 200 3.74 4.33 3.46
C LEU A 200 4.22 5.18 2.28
N LYS A 201 3.32 5.82 1.54
CA LYS A 201 3.73 6.69 0.43
C LYS A 201 4.46 7.95 0.89
N PHE A 202 4.13 8.47 2.08
CA PHE A 202 4.80 9.64 2.67
C PHE A 202 6.26 9.35 3.07
N MET A 203 6.60 8.08 3.27
CA MET A 203 7.94 7.64 3.66
C MET A 203 8.87 7.39 2.46
N LYS A 204 8.37 7.50 1.23
CA LYS A 204 9.11 7.11 0.00
C LYS A 204 9.37 8.26 -0.97
N ILE A 205 8.98 9.48 -0.62
CA ILE A 205 9.15 10.65 -1.50
C ILE A 205 10.50 11.34 -1.28
N LYS A 206 10.86 12.22 -2.22
CA LYS A 206 12.01 13.11 -2.08
C LYS A 206 11.54 14.53 -1.80
N ILE A 207 12.05 15.13 -0.72
CA ILE A 207 11.85 16.54 -0.38
C ILE A 207 13.21 17.23 -0.43
N LYS A 208 13.34 18.29 -1.23
CA LYS A 208 14.61 19.01 -1.42
C LYS A 208 15.78 18.07 -1.78
N GLY A 209 15.50 17.02 -2.60
CA GLY A 209 16.50 16.05 -3.08
C GLY A 209 16.81 14.89 -2.11
N ARG A 210 16.29 14.89 -0.88
CA ARG A 210 16.51 13.84 0.12
C ARG A 210 15.26 12.97 0.26
N LYS A 211 15.44 11.66 0.40
CA LYS A 211 14.34 10.73 0.72
C LYS A 211 13.80 11.03 2.13
N THR A 212 12.51 10.92 2.31
CA THR A 212 11.86 11.14 3.61
C THR A 212 12.19 10.05 4.62
N GLU A 213 12.28 8.79 4.20
CA GLU A 213 12.62 7.61 5.01
C GLU A 213 11.62 7.27 6.12
N SER A 214 10.89 8.27 6.65
CA SER A 214 9.88 8.14 7.70
C SER A 214 8.77 9.17 7.55
N TYR A 215 7.64 8.92 8.20
CA TYR A 215 6.54 9.87 8.30
C TYR A 215 6.98 11.14 9.06
N TYR A 216 7.80 10.99 10.11
CA TYR A 216 8.39 12.12 10.83
C TYR A 216 9.16 13.07 9.89
N ASN A 217 10.03 12.52 9.03
CA ASN A 217 10.79 13.34 8.08
C ASN A 217 9.90 13.96 6.99
N PHE A 218 8.80 13.31 6.62
CA PHE A 218 7.79 13.94 5.77
C PHE A 218 7.16 15.16 6.45
N LEU A 219 6.69 15.01 7.69
CA LEU A 219 6.09 16.10 8.47
C LEU A 219 7.06 17.29 8.63
N ARG A 220 8.32 17.01 8.97
CA ARG A 220 9.37 18.06 8.98
C ARG A 220 9.57 18.70 7.61
N GLY A 221 9.54 17.93 6.57
CA GLY A 221 9.77 18.41 5.19
C GLY A 221 8.66 19.31 4.65
N ILE A 222 7.43 19.15 5.13
CA ILE A 222 6.29 20.02 4.80
C ILE A 222 6.12 21.17 5.80
N GLU A 223 7.02 21.27 6.80
CA GLU A 223 7.01 22.29 7.84
C GLU A 223 5.71 22.24 8.69
N GLU A 224 5.34 21.02 9.15
CA GLU A 224 4.16 20.81 9.99
C GLU A 224 4.35 21.47 11.36
N ASP A 225 3.34 22.22 11.78
CA ASP A 225 3.32 22.89 13.08
C ASP A 225 3.19 21.88 14.24
N ASN A 226 3.73 22.26 15.42
CA ASN A 226 3.64 21.45 16.64
C ASN A 226 4.28 20.04 16.55
N LEU A 227 5.20 19.81 15.61
CA LEU A 227 5.96 18.59 15.56
C LEU A 227 7.10 18.63 16.59
N PRO A 228 7.24 17.60 17.47
CA PRO A 228 8.35 17.54 18.41
C PRO A 228 9.69 17.46 17.68
N LEU A 229 10.74 18.07 18.23
CA LEU A 229 12.08 18.05 17.67
C LEU A 229 12.87 16.88 18.24
N PHE A 230 13.22 15.94 17.42
CA PHE A 230 13.99 14.75 17.78
C PHE A 230 15.49 14.96 17.51
N SER A 231 16.34 14.35 18.37
CA SER A 231 17.77 14.26 18.14
C SER A 231 18.11 13.40 16.92
N SER A 232 19.38 13.42 16.47
CA SER A 232 19.83 12.59 15.35
C SER A 232 19.66 11.10 15.64
N GLU A 233 19.92 10.67 16.88
CA GLU A 233 19.78 9.29 17.34
C GLU A 233 18.30 8.86 17.37
N GLN A 234 17.40 9.72 17.87
CA GLN A 234 15.97 9.50 17.86
C GLN A 234 15.42 9.40 16.42
N VAL A 235 15.86 10.30 15.53
CA VAL A 235 15.50 10.24 14.10
C VAL A 235 16.00 8.97 13.46
N ASN A 236 17.20 8.48 13.81
CA ASN A 236 17.71 7.19 13.31
C ASN A 236 16.79 6.04 13.71
N VAL A 237 16.38 5.96 14.98
CA VAL A 237 15.43 4.93 15.48
C VAL A 237 14.12 5.01 14.68
N VAL A 238 13.52 6.18 14.53
CA VAL A 238 12.28 6.36 13.79
C VAL A 238 12.42 5.97 12.32
N ASN A 239 13.51 6.35 11.64
CA ASN A 239 13.77 6.01 10.25
C ASN A 239 13.95 4.50 10.07
N TYR A 240 14.72 3.86 10.95
CA TYR A 240 14.91 2.42 10.89
C TYR A 240 13.60 1.66 11.07
N LEU A 241 12.82 1.96 12.12
CA LEU A 241 11.51 1.35 12.34
C LEU A 241 10.57 1.57 11.14
N SER A 242 10.49 2.80 10.63
CA SER A 242 9.70 3.11 9.43
C SER A 242 10.15 2.32 8.21
N SER A 243 11.44 2.03 8.08
CA SER A 243 11.99 1.26 6.96
C SER A 243 11.54 -0.21 6.96
N LEU A 244 11.15 -0.76 8.11
CA LEU A 244 10.64 -2.12 8.24
C LEU A 244 9.20 -2.26 7.74
N LEU A 245 8.47 -1.15 7.59
CA LEU A 245 7.07 -1.17 7.16
C LEU A 245 6.90 -1.44 5.64
N PRO A 246 5.84 -2.16 5.24
CA PRO A 246 4.95 -2.94 6.10
C PRO A 246 5.70 -4.12 6.73
N LEU A 247 5.40 -4.44 7.98
CA LEU A 247 6.15 -5.48 8.72
C LEU A 247 6.02 -6.84 8.03
N VAL A 248 7.13 -7.58 7.99
CA VAL A 248 7.17 -8.99 7.58
C VAL A 248 7.32 -9.95 8.75
N ARG A 249 7.69 -9.41 9.92
CA ARG A 249 7.70 -10.05 11.23
C ARG A 249 7.63 -8.98 12.32
N ARG A 250 7.21 -9.34 13.54
CA ARG A 250 6.97 -8.37 14.63
C ARG A 250 8.14 -8.18 15.59
N HIS A 251 9.18 -9.01 15.50
CA HIS A 251 10.23 -9.12 16.51
C HIS A 251 10.89 -7.79 16.86
N GLU A 252 11.36 -7.02 15.86
CA GLU A 252 12.03 -5.74 16.07
C GLU A 252 11.09 -4.72 16.77
N TYR A 253 9.83 -4.71 16.39
CA TYR A 253 8.81 -3.80 16.94
C TYR A 253 8.47 -4.15 18.38
N VAL A 254 8.29 -5.44 18.70
CA VAL A 254 8.04 -5.91 20.07
C VAL A 254 9.25 -5.62 20.97
N ILE A 255 10.48 -5.89 20.49
CA ILE A 255 11.71 -5.56 21.25
C ILE A 255 11.76 -4.07 21.58
N VAL A 256 11.61 -3.20 20.59
CA VAL A 256 11.66 -1.75 20.82
C VAL A 256 10.53 -1.30 21.74
N GLN A 257 9.33 -1.84 21.61
CA GLN A 257 8.19 -1.54 22.48
C GLN A 257 8.52 -1.86 23.96
N ARG A 258 9.16 -3.00 24.22
CA ARG A 258 9.56 -3.40 25.60
C ARG A 258 10.72 -2.56 26.14
N LEU A 259 11.57 -2.02 25.26
CA LEU A 259 12.70 -1.17 25.62
C LEU A 259 12.34 0.29 25.81
N LEU A 260 11.12 0.72 25.47
CA LEU A 260 10.69 2.13 25.66
C LEU A 260 10.75 2.53 27.15
N GLY A 261 11.81 3.28 27.52
CA GLY A 261 12.07 3.73 28.87
C GLY A 261 12.54 2.63 29.84
N ARG A 262 13.04 1.51 29.33
CA ARG A 262 13.55 0.38 30.12
C ARG A 262 14.88 -0.13 29.57
N THR A 263 15.58 -0.86 30.41
CA THR A 263 16.76 -1.64 30.05
C THR A 263 16.47 -3.09 30.43
N LEU A 264 16.67 -4.04 29.55
CA LEU A 264 16.36 -5.47 29.74
C LEU A 264 17.57 -6.32 29.37
N SER A 265 17.68 -7.50 29.98
CA SER A 265 18.61 -8.53 29.54
C SER A 265 18.09 -9.23 28.28
N LYS A 266 18.95 -9.96 27.56
CA LYS A 266 18.54 -10.74 26.38
C LYS A 266 17.50 -11.81 26.72
N ASP A 267 17.61 -12.41 27.89
CA ASP A 267 16.67 -13.44 28.37
C ASP A 267 15.30 -12.84 28.66
N GLU A 268 15.24 -11.67 29.33
CA GLU A 268 13.98 -10.93 29.51
C GLU A 268 13.34 -10.53 28.20
N ILE A 269 14.13 -10.11 27.21
CA ILE A 269 13.64 -9.80 25.84
C ILE A 269 13.08 -11.06 25.17
N HIS A 270 13.77 -12.20 25.28
CA HIS A 270 13.27 -13.45 24.71
C HIS A 270 11.95 -13.88 25.35
N VAL A 271 11.83 -13.78 26.67
CA VAL A 271 10.58 -14.06 27.39
C VAL A 271 9.46 -13.13 26.94
N ALA A 272 9.75 -11.83 26.82
CA ALA A 272 8.77 -10.85 26.34
C ALA A 272 8.32 -11.11 24.90
N LEU A 273 9.21 -11.63 24.04
CA LEU A 273 8.83 -12.06 22.70
C LEU A 273 7.92 -13.29 22.70
N LEU A 274 8.18 -14.27 23.58
CA LEU A 274 7.30 -15.45 23.73
C LEU A 274 5.89 -15.10 24.19
N GLU A 275 5.72 -14.05 25.00
CA GLU A 275 4.39 -13.55 25.40
C GLU A 275 3.56 -13.06 24.19
N GLU A 276 4.20 -12.40 23.22
CA GLU A 276 3.55 -11.81 22.05
C GLU A 276 3.56 -12.74 20.82
N ILE A 277 4.58 -13.58 20.70
CA ILE A 277 4.84 -14.49 19.59
C ILE A 277 5.13 -15.87 20.19
N PRO A 278 4.10 -16.70 20.47
CA PRO A 278 4.27 -17.96 21.21
C PRO A 278 5.26 -18.95 20.55
N ASP A 279 5.38 -18.92 19.23
CA ASP A 279 6.27 -19.80 18.45
C ASP A 279 7.68 -19.20 18.24
N ASN A 280 8.01 -18.08 18.94
CA ASN A 280 9.30 -17.42 18.81
C ASN A 280 10.47 -18.33 19.23
N ARG A 281 11.44 -18.45 18.32
CA ARG A 281 12.69 -19.22 18.56
C ARG A 281 13.81 -18.28 19.01
N ILE A 282 14.75 -18.79 19.80
CA ILE A 282 15.90 -18.02 20.26
C ILE A 282 16.71 -17.42 19.09
N GLU A 283 16.86 -18.16 18.00
CA GLU A 283 17.52 -17.68 16.77
C GLU A 283 16.84 -16.42 16.21
N GLN A 284 15.52 -16.34 16.24
CA GLN A 284 14.76 -15.17 15.78
C GLN A 284 14.99 -13.96 16.69
N THR A 285 15.06 -14.19 18.03
CA THR A 285 15.40 -13.15 19.00
C THR A 285 16.80 -12.61 18.77
N GLU A 286 17.79 -13.48 18.65
CA GLU A 286 19.19 -13.10 18.43
C GLU A 286 19.38 -12.37 17.10
N HIS A 287 18.69 -12.83 16.07
CA HIS A 287 18.71 -12.19 14.76
C HIS A 287 18.12 -10.77 14.82
N ALA A 288 16.98 -10.59 15.49
CA ALA A 288 16.35 -9.27 15.63
C ALA A 288 17.23 -8.31 16.45
N LEU A 289 17.80 -8.76 17.58
CA LEU A 289 18.73 -7.97 18.39
C LEU A 289 19.96 -7.55 17.59
N ARG A 290 20.56 -8.47 16.82
CA ARG A 290 21.68 -8.14 15.95
C ARG A 290 21.35 -7.05 14.94
N PHE A 291 20.19 -7.14 14.27
CA PHE A 291 19.77 -6.13 13.29
C PHE A 291 19.49 -4.78 13.91
N LEU A 292 18.85 -4.75 15.08
CA LEU A 292 18.64 -3.51 15.81
C LEU A 292 19.98 -2.86 16.22
N ALA A 293 20.95 -3.66 16.66
CA ALA A 293 22.28 -3.17 17.04
C ALA A 293 23.10 -2.69 15.81
N GLU A 294 23.12 -3.45 14.70
CA GLU A 294 23.83 -3.07 13.45
C GLU A 294 23.27 -1.79 12.81
N ASN A 295 22.07 -1.37 13.16
CA ASN A 295 21.44 -0.15 12.70
C ASN A 295 21.35 0.95 13.77
N ASP A 296 22.15 0.83 14.82
CA ASP A 296 22.27 1.82 15.90
C ASP A 296 20.94 2.15 16.60
N VAL A 297 19.98 1.21 16.61
CA VAL A 297 18.69 1.36 17.31
C VAL A 297 18.80 1.01 18.77
N ILE A 298 19.59 0.00 19.08
CA ILE A 298 19.86 -0.44 20.45
C ILE A 298 21.35 -0.45 20.76
N ALA A 299 21.68 -0.28 22.03
CA ALA A 299 23.01 -0.45 22.58
C ALA A 299 23.02 -1.58 23.61
N GLU A 300 24.06 -2.41 23.59
CA GLU A 300 24.29 -3.48 24.55
C GLU A 300 25.48 -3.14 25.43
N SER A 301 25.32 -3.25 26.74
CA SER A 301 26.40 -3.10 27.74
C SER A 301 26.18 -4.06 28.92
N HIS A 302 27.22 -4.86 29.25
CA HIS A 302 27.18 -5.81 30.39
C HIS A 302 25.96 -6.75 30.31
N GLY A 303 25.61 -7.24 29.14
CA GLY A 303 24.47 -8.14 28.93
C GLY A 303 23.08 -7.48 29.00
N MET A 304 23.04 -6.17 29.20
CA MET A 304 21.82 -5.39 29.22
C MET A 304 21.65 -4.60 27.91
N VAL A 305 20.44 -4.56 27.42
CA VAL A 305 20.03 -3.92 26.15
C VAL A 305 19.14 -2.71 26.45
N LYS A 306 19.39 -1.59 25.80
CA LYS A 306 18.57 -0.37 25.87
C LYS A 306 18.45 0.27 24.50
N LEU A 307 17.50 1.19 24.32
CA LEU A 307 17.48 2.03 23.13
C LEU A 307 18.72 2.93 23.09
N ASN A 308 19.26 3.12 21.90
CA ASN A 308 20.46 3.93 21.65
C ASN A 308 20.12 5.43 21.48
N CYS A 309 19.13 5.91 22.22
CA CYS A 309 18.72 7.32 22.28
C CYS A 309 18.04 7.62 23.59
N ASP A 310 17.87 8.91 23.86
CA ASP A 310 17.07 9.37 25.00
C ASP A 310 15.57 9.13 24.76
N ASN A 311 14.84 8.88 25.85
CA ASN A 311 13.44 8.49 25.82
C ASN A 311 12.55 9.56 26.46
N GLU A 312 12.56 10.79 25.90
CA GLU A 312 11.66 11.86 26.32
C GLU A 312 10.19 11.50 26.04
N PRO A 313 9.24 12.11 26.77
CA PRO A 313 7.83 11.78 26.67
C PRO A 313 7.28 11.87 25.23
N GLU A 314 7.60 12.92 24.48
CA GLU A 314 7.14 13.14 23.11
C GLU A 314 7.70 12.10 22.16
N PHE A 315 8.97 11.70 22.32
CA PHE A 315 9.58 10.63 21.54
C PHE A 315 8.91 9.30 21.82
N LYS A 316 8.70 8.96 23.11
CA LYS A 316 8.00 7.72 23.50
C LYS A 316 6.61 7.65 22.91
N GLU A 317 5.85 8.73 22.97
CA GLU A 317 4.49 8.79 22.41
C GLU A 317 4.51 8.55 20.90
N PHE A 318 5.41 9.23 20.17
CA PHE A 318 5.53 9.10 18.73
C PHE A 318 5.93 7.68 18.32
N VAL A 319 6.93 7.10 18.98
CA VAL A 319 7.41 5.75 18.66
C VAL A 319 6.38 4.70 19.08
N ALA A 320 5.71 4.84 20.22
CA ALA A 320 4.66 3.91 20.64
C ALA A 320 3.52 3.83 19.61
N ASP A 321 3.08 4.98 19.08
CA ASP A 321 2.06 5.07 18.01
C ASP A 321 2.54 4.40 16.70
N LEU A 322 3.80 4.60 16.30
CA LEU A 322 4.40 3.93 15.14
C LEU A 322 4.44 2.39 15.34
N LEU A 323 4.84 1.94 16.54
CA LEU A 323 4.92 0.52 16.85
C LEU A 323 3.52 -0.14 16.86
N GLU A 324 2.55 0.51 17.47
CA GLU A 324 1.15 0.07 17.49
C GLU A 324 0.59 -0.04 16.08
N TYR A 325 0.82 0.96 15.23
CA TYR A 325 0.46 0.93 13.81
C TYR A 325 1.03 -0.29 13.11
N GLY A 326 2.35 -0.50 13.20
CA GLY A 326 3.00 -1.59 12.48
C GLY A 326 2.55 -2.97 12.95
N ILE A 327 2.40 -3.18 14.26
CA ILE A 327 1.94 -4.44 14.84
C ILE A 327 0.48 -4.70 14.46
N THR A 328 -0.39 -3.70 14.57
CA THR A 328 -1.83 -3.83 14.23
C THR A 328 -2.03 -4.13 12.75
N ASP A 329 -1.32 -3.41 11.86
CA ASP A 329 -1.34 -3.67 10.41
C ASP A 329 -0.85 -5.09 10.09
N PHE A 330 0.24 -5.53 10.74
CA PHE A 330 0.77 -6.88 10.55
C PHE A 330 -0.26 -7.95 10.95
N ILE A 331 -0.82 -7.86 12.17
CA ILE A 331 -1.81 -8.82 12.67
C ILE A 331 -3.04 -8.86 11.74
N ALA A 332 -3.49 -7.70 11.24
CA ALA A 332 -4.62 -7.64 10.32
C ALA A 332 -4.34 -8.34 8.98
N ARG A 333 -3.11 -8.17 8.43
CA ARG A 333 -2.70 -8.81 7.17
C ARG A 333 -2.48 -10.31 7.29
N TYR A 334 -1.95 -10.78 8.43
CA TYR A 334 -1.66 -12.20 8.70
C TYR A 334 -2.81 -12.93 9.38
N ARG A 335 -3.98 -12.32 9.45
CA ARG A 335 -5.14 -12.92 10.12
C ARG A 335 -5.54 -14.25 9.48
N GLY A 336 -5.37 -15.35 10.23
CA GLY A 336 -5.67 -16.71 9.76
C GLY A 336 -4.54 -17.38 8.99
N GLU A 337 -3.40 -16.71 8.82
CA GLU A 337 -2.19 -17.22 8.17
C GLU A 337 -1.08 -17.44 9.19
N ASN A 338 -0.10 -18.27 8.86
CA ASN A 338 1.09 -18.43 9.68
C ASN A 338 2.02 -17.21 9.51
N GLU A 339 2.43 -16.61 10.64
CA GLU A 339 3.29 -15.43 10.63
C GLU A 339 4.68 -15.66 10.02
N ASP A 340 5.15 -16.90 9.97
CA ASP A 340 6.43 -17.26 9.34
C ASP A 340 6.32 -17.41 7.81
N ASP A 341 5.12 -17.55 7.25
CA ASP A 341 4.92 -17.73 5.82
C ASP A 341 4.93 -16.39 5.05
N PHE A 342 5.22 -16.45 3.75
CA PHE A 342 5.01 -15.36 2.83
C PHE A 342 3.55 -15.35 2.36
N LEU A 343 2.91 -14.21 2.44
CA LEU A 343 1.53 -14.04 1.95
C LEU A 343 1.51 -14.01 0.42
N MET A 344 0.67 -14.85 -0.19
CA MET A 344 0.51 -14.91 -1.63
C MET A 344 0.09 -13.58 -2.23
N TRP A 345 0.67 -13.23 -3.37
CA TRP A 345 0.37 -12.01 -4.15
C TRP A 345 0.70 -10.69 -3.44
N GLN A 346 1.45 -10.76 -2.31
CA GLN A 346 1.94 -9.59 -1.60
C GLN A 346 3.31 -9.16 -2.11
N ASP A 347 3.55 -7.86 -2.01
CA ASP A 347 4.80 -7.25 -2.39
C ASP A 347 5.80 -7.25 -1.24
N TYR A 348 7.02 -7.69 -1.54
CA TYR A 348 8.15 -7.71 -0.61
C TYR A 348 9.35 -7.02 -1.22
N ARG A 349 9.96 -6.10 -0.49
CA ARG A 349 11.32 -5.72 -0.82
C ARG A 349 12.25 -6.91 -0.53
N GLN A 350 13.34 -7.00 -1.27
CA GLN A 350 14.29 -8.11 -1.11
C GLN A 350 14.89 -8.17 0.31
N ASP A 351 15.20 -7.01 0.89
CA ASP A 351 15.68 -6.90 2.28
C ASP A 351 14.64 -7.40 3.30
N GLN A 352 13.37 -7.11 3.11
CA GLN A 352 12.29 -7.62 3.95
C GLN A 352 12.13 -9.14 3.83
N ALA A 353 12.17 -9.67 2.61
CA ALA A 353 12.10 -11.12 2.42
C ALA A 353 13.29 -11.84 3.06
N LEU A 354 14.50 -11.28 2.95
CA LEU A 354 15.70 -11.83 3.61
C LEU A 354 15.60 -11.75 5.14
N LEU A 355 15.10 -10.63 5.67
CA LEU A 355 14.86 -10.47 7.11
C LEU A 355 13.93 -11.56 7.64
N LYS A 356 12.87 -11.91 6.88
CA LYS A 356 11.91 -12.94 7.26
C LYS A 356 12.53 -14.34 7.33
N ILE A 357 13.45 -14.66 6.43
CA ILE A 357 14.17 -15.96 6.44
C ILE A 357 15.45 -15.96 7.25
N LEU A 358 15.66 -14.97 8.10
CA LEU A 358 16.82 -14.83 8.99
C LEU A 358 18.16 -14.70 8.24
N GLU A 359 18.14 -14.15 7.04
CA GLU A 359 19.35 -13.84 6.26
C GLU A 359 19.74 -12.36 6.39
N ASN A 360 21.02 -12.06 6.17
CA ASN A 360 21.50 -10.69 6.26
C ASN A 360 21.21 -9.91 4.95
N PRO A 361 20.33 -8.89 4.97
CA PRO A 361 20.00 -8.13 3.77
C PRO A 361 21.16 -7.29 3.21
N LYS A 362 22.19 -7.00 4.02
CA LYS A 362 23.33 -6.16 3.59
C LYS A 362 24.35 -6.90 2.74
N HIS A 363 24.42 -8.23 2.82
CA HIS A 363 25.51 -8.99 2.21
C HIS A 363 25.21 -9.63 0.86
N ASN A 364 24.02 -9.40 0.30
CA ASN A 364 23.65 -10.18 -0.87
C ASN A 364 22.95 -9.33 -1.94
N GLN A 365 23.66 -9.17 -3.07
CA GLN A 365 23.12 -8.57 -4.29
C GLN A 365 22.66 -9.61 -5.31
N LEU A 366 22.72 -10.91 -4.94
CA LEU A 366 22.36 -12.00 -5.81
C LEU A 366 20.83 -12.14 -5.88
N GLY A 367 20.31 -12.57 -7.03
CA GLY A 367 18.90 -12.86 -7.20
C GLY A 367 18.45 -14.19 -6.61
N THR A 368 19.33 -14.93 -5.90
CA THR A 368 19.06 -16.28 -5.40
C THR A 368 19.67 -16.50 -4.03
N TYR A 369 18.90 -17.10 -3.12
CA TYR A 369 19.30 -17.41 -1.74
C TYR A 369 18.93 -18.83 -1.37
N TYR A 370 19.63 -19.41 -0.40
CA TYR A 370 19.39 -20.78 0.08
C TYR A 370 19.32 -20.79 1.60
N LYS A 371 18.24 -21.29 2.17
CA LYS A 371 18.05 -21.44 3.61
C LYS A 371 17.26 -22.72 3.89
N ASP A 372 17.74 -23.54 4.83
CA ASP A 372 17.09 -24.77 5.32
C ASP A 372 16.69 -25.78 4.22
N GLY A 373 17.50 -25.82 3.16
CA GLY A 373 17.25 -26.66 1.97
C GLY A 373 16.22 -26.10 1.00
N ASN A 374 15.75 -24.88 1.21
CA ASN A 374 14.88 -24.14 0.29
C ASN A 374 15.69 -23.14 -0.53
N MET A 375 15.17 -22.79 -1.69
CA MET A 375 15.73 -21.80 -2.60
C MET A 375 14.75 -20.63 -2.76
N TYR A 376 15.28 -19.42 -2.74
CA TYR A 376 14.51 -18.17 -2.88
C TYR A 376 15.01 -17.43 -4.12
N VAL A 377 14.14 -17.23 -5.09
CA VAL A 377 14.43 -16.62 -6.39
C VAL A 377 13.79 -15.24 -6.49
N PHE A 378 14.59 -14.22 -6.78
CA PHE A 378 14.15 -12.85 -7.03
C PHE A 378 14.40 -12.49 -8.49
N ALA A 379 13.37 -12.56 -9.32
CA ALA A 379 13.47 -12.38 -10.76
C ALA A 379 12.85 -11.05 -11.23
N GLY A 380 13.58 -10.33 -12.09
CA GLY A 380 13.06 -9.16 -12.79
C GLY A 380 12.75 -9.50 -14.23
N LEU A 381 11.49 -9.35 -14.67
CA LEU A 381 11.06 -9.74 -16.01
C LEU A 381 11.66 -8.83 -17.09
N LYS A 382 11.64 -7.51 -16.87
CA LYS A 382 12.25 -6.54 -17.79
C LYS A 382 13.56 -6.03 -17.23
N LYS A 383 14.63 -6.25 -17.98
CA LYS A 383 15.96 -5.72 -17.68
C LYS A 383 16.21 -4.51 -18.58
N ASN A 384 16.67 -3.40 -18.02
CA ASN A 384 17.07 -2.22 -18.78
C ASN A 384 18.45 -2.47 -19.42
N ARG A 385 18.53 -3.48 -20.30
CA ARG A 385 19.75 -3.90 -20.99
C ARG A 385 19.45 -4.10 -22.46
N ALA A 386 20.48 -3.96 -23.30
CA ALA A 386 20.36 -4.26 -24.74
C ALA A 386 20.00 -5.74 -24.95
N GLU A 387 19.30 -6.07 -26.03
CA GLU A 387 18.86 -7.44 -26.32
C GLU A 387 20.03 -8.43 -26.46
N ASP A 388 21.19 -7.94 -26.88
CA ASP A 388 22.44 -8.69 -27.06
C ASP A 388 23.34 -8.71 -25.80
N ASP A 389 22.94 -8.07 -24.69
CA ASP A 389 23.71 -8.12 -23.44
C ASP A 389 23.76 -9.54 -22.88
N PRO A 390 24.95 -10.12 -22.67
CA PRO A 390 25.14 -11.48 -22.14
C PRO A 390 24.48 -11.74 -20.78
N LEU A 391 24.06 -10.67 -20.06
CA LEU A 391 23.37 -10.74 -18.79
C LEU A 391 21.88 -10.46 -18.92
N ASN A 392 21.34 -10.46 -20.13
CA ASN A 392 19.90 -10.34 -20.38
C ASN A 392 19.22 -11.71 -20.24
N TYR A 393 19.03 -12.15 -19.00
CA TYR A 393 18.34 -13.41 -18.67
C TYR A 393 16.88 -13.39 -19.15
N LYS A 394 16.39 -14.52 -19.64
CA LYS A 394 15.03 -14.64 -20.22
C LYS A 394 14.02 -15.19 -19.19
N ASP A 395 13.91 -14.48 -18.07
CA ASP A 395 12.91 -14.83 -17.04
C ASP A 395 11.52 -14.41 -17.52
N ARG A 396 10.55 -15.35 -17.56
CA ARG A 396 9.18 -15.08 -18.02
C ARG A 396 8.21 -16.16 -17.59
N PHE A 397 6.93 -15.85 -17.54
CA PHE A 397 5.89 -16.87 -17.43
C PHE A 397 5.62 -17.51 -18.78
N LEU A 398 5.62 -18.85 -18.82
CA LEU A 398 5.22 -19.66 -20.00
C LEU A 398 3.72 -19.96 -19.95
N SER A 399 3.18 -20.14 -18.73
CA SER A 399 1.76 -20.31 -18.42
C SER A 399 1.49 -19.73 -17.02
N SER A 400 0.26 -19.79 -16.53
CA SER A 400 -0.06 -19.33 -15.17
C SER A 400 0.70 -20.10 -14.09
N ASP A 401 1.10 -21.35 -14.35
CA ASP A 401 1.73 -22.28 -13.41
C ASP A 401 3.17 -22.66 -13.78
N VAL A 402 3.74 -22.09 -14.84
CA VAL A 402 5.13 -22.36 -15.25
C VAL A 402 5.91 -21.07 -15.43
N PHE A 403 6.92 -20.88 -14.58
CA PHE A 403 7.84 -19.74 -14.65
C PHE A 403 9.21 -20.20 -15.18
N GLN A 404 9.61 -19.71 -16.34
CA GLN A 404 10.96 -19.91 -16.89
C GLN A 404 11.93 -18.98 -16.17
N TRP A 405 12.95 -19.56 -15.55
CA TRP A 405 13.99 -18.84 -14.82
C TRP A 405 15.38 -19.25 -15.25
N GLU A 406 16.28 -18.27 -15.40
CA GLU A 406 17.67 -18.51 -15.80
C GLU A 406 18.63 -18.20 -14.64
N SER A 407 19.48 -19.16 -14.28
CA SER A 407 20.50 -18.98 -13.25
C SER A 407 21.51 -17.90 -13.66
N ILE A 408 22.28 -17.40 -12.68
CA ILE A 408 23.42 -16.53 -12.97
C ILE A 408 24.44 -17.21 -13.90
N ALA A 409 25.12 -16.40 -14.71
CA ALA A 409 26.23 -16.88 -15.51
C ALA A 409 27.38 -17.40 -14.62
N ARG A 410 28.09 -18.42 -15.08
CA ARG A 410 29.23 -19.02 -14.38
C ARG A 410 28.87 -19.59 -13.00
N ILE A 411 27.75 -20.28 -12.92
CA ILE A 411 27.34 -20.98 -11.70
C ILE A 411 28.45 -21.94 -11.20
N SER A 412 28.72 -21.90 -9.91
CA SER A 412 29.65 -22.87 -9.30
C SER A 412 29.01 -24.25 -9.22
N LYS A 413 29.83 -25.31 -9.21
CA LYS A 413 29.33 -26.69 -9.00
C LYS A 413 28.54 -26.82 -7.72
N THR A 414 29.01 -26.19 -6.64
CA THR A 414 28.34 -26.18 -5.32
C THR A 414 26.97 -25.51 -5.40
N GLU A 415 26.83 -24.46 -6.17
CA GLU A 415 25.56 -23.76 -6.31
C GLU A 415 24.60 -24.54 -7.22
N GLU A 416 25.11 -25.18 -8.29
CA GLU A 416 24.32 -26.07 -9.11
C GLU A 416 23.79 -27.27 -8.28
N GLU A 417 24.61 -27.83 -7.40
CA GLU A 417 24.19 -28.91 -6.47
C GLU A 417 23.09 -28.43 -5.52
N LYS A 418 23.22 -27.22 -4.94
CA LYS A 418 22.16 -26.61 -4.10
C LYS A 418 20.86 -26.43 -4.85
N GLN A 419 20.91 -26.00 -6.12
CA GLN A 419 19.72 -25.87 -6.96
C GLN A 419 19.04 -27.23 -7.16
N LYS A 420 19.81 -28.26 -7.52
CA LYS A 420 19.31 -29.64 -7.72
C LYS A 420 18.72 -30.27 -6.45
N GLN A 421 19.22 -29.88 -5.27
CA GLN A 421 18.80 -30.42 -3.98
C GLN A 421 17.70 -29.55 -3.31
N ALA A 422 17.30 -28.44 -3.92
CA ALA A 422 16.29 -27.56 -3.36
C ALA A 422 14.97 -28.33 -3.15
N LYS A 423 14.51 -28.37 -1.89
CA LYS A 423 13.24 -29.02 -1.51
C LYS A 423 12.05 -28.26 -2.11
N GLN A 424 12.14 -26.94 -2.07
CA GLN A 424 11.12 -26.01 -2.52
C GLN A 424 11.77 -24.72 -3.04
N VAL A 425 11.20 -24.11 -4.05
CA VAL A 425 11.64 -22.83 -4.62
C VAL A 425 10.57 -21.79 -4.35
N PHE A 426 10.92 -20.76 -3.61
CA PHE A 426 10.08 -19.58 -3.35
C PHE A 426 10.35 -18.54 -4.43
N VAL A 427 9.32 -18.09 -5.13
CA VAL A 427 9.46 -17.25 -6.31
C VAL A 427 8.91 -15.85 -6.05
N PHE A 428 9.77 -14.86 -6.26
CA PHE A 428 9.48 -13.45 -6.13
C PHE A 428 9.77 -12.78 -7.47
N VAL A 429 8.77 -12.11 -8.03
CA VAL A 429 8.85 -11.53 -9.39
C VAL A 429 8.52 -10.07 -9.36
N ARG A 430 9.30 -9.27 -10.08
CA ARG A 430 8.93 -7.88 -10.38
C ARG A 430 9.04 -7.59 -11.87
N LYS A 431 8.19 -6.72 -12.35
CA LYS A 431 8.14 -6.38 -13.77
C LYS A 431 9.38 -5.61 -14.22
N VAL A 432 9.72 -4.55 -13.51
CA VAL A 432 10.89 -3.69 -13.75
C VAL A 432 11.58 -3.39 -12.43
N LYS A 433 12.88 -3.08 -12.48
CA LYS A 433 13.66 -2.74 -11.26
C LYS A 433 13.26 -1.40 -10.67
N GLU A 434 13.00 -0.42 -11.53
CA GLU A 434 12.77 0.96 -11.10
C GLU A 434 11.73 1.63 -11.99
N GLU A 435 10.84 2.38 -11.38
CA GLU A 435 9.87 3.23 -12.06
C GLU A 435 9.86 4.62 -11.39
N ASN A 436 10.00 5.69 -12.19
CA ASN A 436 10.03 7.07 -11.71
C ASN A 436 11.04 7.34 -10.56
N GLY A 437 12.21 6.67 -10.60
CA GLY A 437 13.25 6.79 -9.58
C GLY A 437 12.97 6.04 -8.27
N ILE A 438 11.95 5.19 -8.25
CA ILE A 438 11.60 4.34 -7.10
C ILE A 438 11.88 2.89 -7.49
N THR A 439 12.68 2.20 -6.65
CA THR A 439 12.88 0.74 -6.79
C THR A 439 11.60 0.02 -6.42
N LEU A 440 11.08 -0.80 -7.34
CA LEU A 440 9.88 -1.57 -7.12
C LEU A 440 10.15 -2.82 -6.27
N PRO A 441 9.22 -3.22 -5.40
CA PRO A 441 9.28 -4.48 -4.68
C PRO A 441 9.08 -5.67 -5.64
N PHE A 442 9.20 -6.87 -5.09
CA PHE A 442 8.88 -8.11 -5.78
C PHE A 442 7.55 -8.64 -5.26
N THR A 443 6.68 -9.08 -6.15
CA THR A 443 5.46 -9.82 -5.76
C THR A 443 5.83 -11.27 -5.49
N TYR A 444 5.44 -11.80 -4.32
CA TYR A 444 5.56 -13.22 -4.04
C TYR A 444 4.50 -13.99 -4.79
N VAL A 445 4.94 -14.85 -5.70
CA VAL A 445 4.05 -15.61 -6.60
C VAL A 445 3.90 -17.08 -6.20
N GLY A 446 4.42 -17.45 -5.02
CA GLY A 446 4.25 -18.78 -4.47
C GLY A 446 5.51 -19.64 -4.54
N THR A 447 5.30 -20.94 -4.36
CA THR A 447 6.36 -21.94 -4.38
C THR A 447 6.23 -22.89 -5.56
N GLY A 448 7.35 -23.51 -5.92
CA GLY A 448 7.38 -24.49 -7.01
C GLY A 448 8.60 -25.41 -6.95
N LYS A 449 8.83 -26.15 -8.03
CA LYS A 449 9.97 -27.04 -8.19
C LYS A 449 10.71 -26.73 -9.49
N LEU A 450 12.05 -26.79 -9.45
CA LEU A 450 12.90 -26.68 -10.63
C LEU A 450 12.75 -27.94 -11.49
N MET A 451 12.45 -27.73 -12.76
CA MET A 451 12.28 -28.80 -13.75
C MET A 451 13.06 -28.47 -15.05
N ASN A 452 13.25 -29.45 -15.88
CA ASN A 452 13.77 -29.33 -17.26
C ASN A 452 15.06 -28.48 -17.36
N PRO A 453 16.15 -28.82 -16.64
CA PRO A 453 17.41 -28.08 -16.75
C PRO A 453 17.97 -28.17 -18.18
N ARG A 454 18.29 -27.00 -18.75
CA ARG A 454 18.86 -26.88 -20.10
C ARG A 454 19.87 -25.72 -20.15
N LYS A 455 20.70 -25.73 -21.20
CA LYS A 455 21.67 -24.64 -21.37
C LYS A 455 20.94 -23.29 -21.48
N GLY A 456 21.36 -22.33 -20.70
CA GLY A 456 20.80 -20.98 -20.71
C GLY A 456 21.16 -20.21 -21.97
N ALA A 457 20.49 -19.07 -22.15
CA ALA A 457 20.71 -18.18 -23.30
C ALA A 457 22.00 -17.40 -23.21
N THR A 458 22.55 -17.22 -21.99
CA THR A 458 23.80 -16.48 -21.81
C THR A 458 24.99 -17.29 -22.30
N THR A 459 25.91 -16.64 -22.98
CA THR A 459 27.16 -17.24 -23.51
C THR A 459 28.08 -17.79 -22.41
N ASN A 460 27.79 -17.51 -21.14
CA ASN A 460 28.66 -17.74 -19.99
C ASN A 460 28.27 -18.93 -19.10
N GLY A 461 27.47 -19.88 -19.60
CA GLY A 461 27.20 -21.13 -18.90
C GLY A 461 26.14 -21.04 -17.80
N SER A 462 25.10 -20.25 -18.00
CA SER A 462 23.87 -20.29 -17.17
C SER A 462 23.04 -21.56 -17.46
N ILE A 463 22.19 -21.90 -16.48
CA ILE A 463 21.21 -22.99 -16.61
C ILE A 463 19.82 -22.39 -16.63
N LEU A 464 19.02 -22.78 -17.60
CA LEU A 464 17.62 -22.42 -17.75
C LEU A 464 16.75 -23.53 -17.14
N TYR A 465 15.84 -23.15 -16.28
CA TYR A 465 14.87 -24.04 -15.63
C TYR A 465 13.44 -23.60 -15.92
N ASP A 466 12.53 -24.55 -15.87
CA ASP A 466 11.10 -24.29 -15.73
C ASP A 466 10.75 -24.51 -14.26
N ILE A 467 10.26 -23.51 -13.59
CA ILE A 467 9.74 -23.63 -12.22
C ILE A 467 8.25 -23.95 -12.34
N HIS A 468 7.87 -25.19 -12.02
CA HIS A 468 6.48 -25.60 -11.96
C HIS A 468 5.92 -25.14 -10.62
N MET A 469 5.02 -24.16 -10.67
CA MET A 469 4.41 -23.52 -9.50
C MET A 469 3.36 -24.45 -8.89
N ASN A 470 3.30 -24.49 -7.57
CA ASN A 470 2.28 -25.26 -6.85
C ASN A 470 0.87 -24.64 -6.99
N GLN A 471 0.79 -23.37 -7.31
CA GLN A 471 -0.45 -22.61 -7.55
C GLN A 471 -0.24 -21.68 -8.75
N GLY A 472 -1.19 -21.66 -9.67
CA GLY A 472 -1.14 -20.78 -10.83
C GLY A 472 -1.43 -19.32 -10.46
N LEU A 473 -0.86 -18.39 -11.23
CA LEU A 473 -1.13 -16.97 -11.09
C LEU A 473 -2.58 -16.64 -11.44
N PRO A 474 -3.23 -15.76 -10.71
CA PRO A 474 -4.52 -15.20 -11.10
C PRO A 474 -4.39 -14.34 -12.37
N ASP A 475 -5.48 -14.26 -13.14
CA ASP A 475 -5.49 -13.60 -14.46
C ASP A 475 -4.96 -12.16 -14.42
N TYR A 476 -5.30 -11.38 -13.40
CA TYR A 476 -4.84 -10.00 -13.28
C TYR A 476 -3.32 -9.86 -13.15
N LEU A 477 -2.63 -10.81 -12.48
CA LEU A 477 -1.17 -10.85 -12.42
C LEU A 477 -0.57 -11.38 -13.71
N MET A 478 -1.21 -12.38 -14.33
CA MET A 478 -0.78 -12.87 -15.64
C MET A 478 -0.82 -11.76 -16.68
N ASP A 479 -1.86 -10.95 -16.69
CA ASP A 479 -1.98 -9.82 -17.62
C ASP A 479 -0.91 -8.76 -17.34
N ASP A 480 -0.61 -8.47 -16.07
CA ASP A 480 0.47 -7.54 -15.73
C ASP A 480 1.85 -8.07 -16.13
N PHE A 481 2.12 -9.35 -15.96
CA PHE A 481 3.41 -9.96 -16.27
C PHE A 481 3.58 -10.39 -17.76
N LYS A 482 2.49 -10.59 -18.52
CA LYS A 482 2.54 -10.94 -19.96
C LYS A 482 2.96 -9.79 -20.88
N TRP A 483 2.77 -8.56 -20.50
CA TRP A 483 3.05 -7.37 -21.34
C TRP A 483 4.55 -7.06 -21.53
N ILE A 484 5.42 -8.05 -21.35
CA ILE A 484 6.87 -7.92 -21.51
C ILE A 484 7.38 -8.87 -22.61
N ALA A 485 6.59 -9.07 -23.65
CA ALA A 485 7.05 -9.73 -24.86
C ALA A 485 7.50 -8.70 -25.91
#